data_16e3e9ca7982c5080176adc459c4c65b
#
_entry.id   16e3e9ca7982c5080176adc459c4c65b
#
_cell.length_a   1.000
_cell.length_b   1.000
_cell.length_c   1.000
_cell.angle_alpha   90.00
_cell.angle_beta   90.00
_cell.angle_gamma   90.00
#
_symmetry.space_group_name_H-M   'P 1'
#
loop_
_entity.id
_entity.type
_entity.pdbx_description
1 polymer ?
#
loop_
_entity_poly.entity_id
_entity_poly.type
_entity_poly.pdbx_seq_one_letter_code
_entity_poly.pdbx_strand_id
1 'polypeptide(L)'
;MTDVGSSTSASPHPSAEWTAQQLREAFPWDTAPRYLLRDRDRIFGDAFTKQVQDMASQEVLSAPRSPWQRAYIERVIGTIRRECLDHVIVFNEASLYRQLKSFVKYYHESRTHLSLGKDSPESRAVQPPAFGRIVAIPQVGGLHQGRAA
;
A
#
# COMPACT_ATOMS: atom_id res chain seq x y z
N MET A 1 -29.29 -5.09 -1.13
CA MET A 1 -28.06 -4.59 -1.74
C MET A 1 -27.52 -3.54 -0.78
N THR A 2 -26.86 -3.99 0.26
CA THR A 2 -26.37 -3.17 1.37
C THR A 2 -24.91 -2.85 1.09
N ASP A 3 -24.67 -1.58 0.79
CA ASP A 3 -23.33 -1.01 0.67
C ASP A 3 -22.65 -1.09 2.03
N VAL A 4 -21.75 -2.06 2.20
CA VAL A 4 -20.85 -2.12 3.35
C VAL A 4 -19.75 -1.13 3.07
N GLY A 5 -20.01 0.12 3.39
CA GLY A 5 -19.01 1.17 3.40
C GLY A 5 -17.89 0.78 4.35
N SER A 6 -16.77 0.31 3.80
CA SER A 6 -15.53 0.13 4.55
C SER A 6 -15.09 1.50 5.06
N SER A 7 -15.43 1.77 6.29
CA SER A 7 -15.03 2.98 7.02
C SER A 7 -13.56 2.80 7.43
N THR A 8 -12.66 3.18 6.54
CA THR A 8 -11.24 3.32 6.90
C THR A 8 -11.13 4.58 7.76
N SER A 9 -11.09 4.44 9.07
CA SER A 9 -10.91 5.59 9.96
C SER A 9 -9.43 5.72 10.35
N ALA A 10 -8.87 6.91 10.15
CA ALA A 10 -7.56 7.24 10.68
C ALA A 10 -7.68 7.51 12.19
N SER A 11 -6.79 6.94 13.01
CA SER A 11 -6.73 7.22 14.44
C SER A 11 -5.45 7.98 14.77
N PRO A 12 -5.53 9.13 15.46
CA PRO A 12 -4.34 9.84 15.94
C PRO A 12 -3.63 9.07 17.06
N HIS A 13 -4.33 8.13 17.73
CA HIS A 13 -3.80 7.29 18.79
C HIS A 13 -4.22 5.83 18.58
N PRO A 14 -3.56 5.10 17.70
CA PRO A 14 -3.92 3.71 17.41
C PRO A 14 -3.72 2.84 18.66
N SER A 15 -4.75 2.07 19.02
CA SER A 15 -4.68 1.03 20.05
C SER A 15 -4.41 -0.35 19.43
N ALA A 16 -4.12 -1.35 20.29
CA ALA A 16 -3.92 -2.72 19.82
C ALA A 16 -5.18 -3.31 19.20
N GLU A 17 -6.35 -2.96 19.71
CA GLU A 17 -7.65 -3.38 19.15
C GLU A 17 -7.89 -2.74 17.78
N TRP A 18 -7.57 -1.45 17.65
CA TRP A 18 -7.72 -0.74 16.38
C TRP A 18 -6.77 -1.32 15.31
N THR A 19 -5.48 -1.57 15.66
CA THR A 19 -4.53 -2.18 14.72
C THR A 19 -4.91 -3.62 14.35
N ALA A 20 -5.47 -4.39 15.28
CA ALA A 20 -6.01 -5.72 15.00
C ALA A 20 -7.19 -5.67 14.03
N GLN A 21 -8.08 -4.68 14.18
CA GLN A 21 -9.20 -4.47 13.26
C GLN A 21 -8.71 -4.09 11.87
N GLN A 22 -7.72 -3.18 11.75
CA GLN A 22 -7.15 -2.80 10.46
C GLN A 22 -6.49 -4.00 9.76
N LEU A 23 -5.83 -4.86 10.51
CA LEU A 23 -5.25 -6.09 9.95
C LEU A 23 -6.33 -7.01 9.36
N ARG A 24 -7.46 -7.20 10.07
CA ARG A 24 -8.58 -8.00 9.61
C ARG A 24 -9.22 -7.43 8.34
N GLU A 25 -9.37 -6.11 8.27
CA GLU A 25 -9.92 -5.42 7.10
C GLU A 25 -8.99 -5.47 5.88
N ALA A 26 -7.67 -5.40 6.12
CA ALA A 26 -6.68 -5.48 5.06
C ALA A 26 -6.58 -6.87 4.40
N PHE A 27 -6.88 -7.93 5.16
CA PHE A 27 -6.78 -9.31 4.70
C PHE A 27 -8.08 -10.09 4.98
N PRO A 28 -9.14 -9.82 4.21
CA PRO A 28 -10.40 -10.54 4.39
C PRO A 28 -10.26 -12.03 4.01
N TRP A 29 -10.96 -12.89 4.73
CA TRP A 29 -11.05 -14.33 4.50
C TRP A 29 -9.68 -15.03 4.63
N ASP A 30 -9.27 -15.77 3.61
CA ASP A 30 -8.06 -16.58 3.54
C ASP A 30 -6.87 -15.90 2.83
N THR A 31 -6.95 -14.57 2.65
CA THR A 31 -5.89 -13.79 1.97
C THR A 31 -4.75 -13.40 2.90
N ALA A 32 -4.75 -13.85 4.14
CA ALA A 32 -3.75 -13.48 5.13
C ALA A 32 -2.33 -13.94 4.72
N PRO A 33 -1.31 -13.10 4.89
CA PRO A 33 0.06 -13.46 4.59
C PRO A 33 0.57 -14.55 5.55
N ARG A 34 1.44 -15.44 5.07
CA ARG A 34 2.07 -16.46 5.91
C ARG A 34 2.92 -15.86 7.03
N TYR A 35 3.60 -14.75 6.76
CA TYR A 35 4.46 -14.04 7.71
C TYR A 35 4.07 -12.58 7.81
N LEU A 36 4.00 -12.07 9.05
CA LEU A 36 3.75 -10.67 9.34
C LEU A 36 4.95 -10.09 10.10
N LEU A 37 5.72 -9.23 9.44
CA LEU A 37 6.83 -8.51 10.08
C LEU A 37 6.30 -7.25 10.77
N ARG A 38 6.60 -7.09 12.05
CA ARG A 38 6.31 -5.88 12.82
C ARG A 38 7.47 -5.45 13.73
N ASP A 39 7.41 -4.25 14.22
CA ASP A 39 8.30 -3.80 15.29
C ASP A 39 7.71 -4.12 16.69
N ARG A 40 8.36 -3.57 17.71
CA ARG A 40 8.00 -3.80 19.13
C ARG A 40 7.16 -2.66 19.70
N ASP A 41 6.46 -1.91 18.86
CA ASP A 41 5.60 -0.83 19.32
C ASP A 41 4.40 -1.37 20.11
N ARG A 42 3.95 -0.60 21.11
CA ARG A 42 2.82 -0.95 21.97
C ARG A 42 1.48 -1.02 21.23
N ILE A 43 1.39 -0.39 20.07
CA ILE A 43 0.19 -0.50 19.20
C ILE A 43 -0.06 -1.94 18.72
N PHE A 44 0.95 -2.83 18.83
CA PHE A 44 0.87 -4.25 18.52
C PHE A 44 0.79 -5.10 19.81
N GLY A 45 -0.16 -4.76 20.70
CA GLY A 45 -0.40 -5.49 21.94
C GLY A 45 -1.13 -6.83 21.77
N ASP A 46 -1.64 -7.37 22.88
CA ASP A 46 -2.21 -8.73 22.92
C ASP A 46 -3.37 -8.95 21.92
N ALA A 47 -4.25 -7.94 21.76
CA ALA A 47 -5.35 -8.03 20.82
C ALA A 47 -4.87 -8.19 19.37
N PHE A 48 -3.80 -7.49 19.00
CA PHE A 48 -3.18 -7.62 17.68
C PHE A 48 -2.52 -9.02 17.51
N THR A 49 -1.73 -9.45 18.49
CA THR A 49 -1.07 -10.77 18.46
C THR A 49 -2.09 -11.90 18.33
N LYS A 50 -3.19 -11.83 19.09
CA LYS A 50 -4.30 -12.78 18.97
C LYS A 50 -4.90 -12.77 17.55
N GLN A 51 -5.15 -11.60 16.98
CA GLN A 51 -5.68 -11.50 15.62
C GLN A 51 -4.74 -12.13 14.58
N VAL A 52 -3.43 -11.94 14.71
CA VAL A 52 -2.44 -12.57 13.81
C VAL A 52 -2.51 -14.10 13.90
N GLN A 53 -2.65 -14.64 15.12
CA GLN A 53 -2.79 -16.09 15.34
C GLN A 53 -4.11 -16.63 14.78
N ASP A 54 -5.22 -15.92 14.98
CA ASP A 54 -6.54 -16.28 14.45
C ASP A 54 -6.56 -16.33 12.91
N MET A 55 -5.68 -15.53 12.26
CA MET A 55 -5.48 -15.52 10.81
C MET A 55 -4.46 -16.57 10.33
N ALA A 56 -3.97 -17.45 11.22
CA ALA A 56 -2.94 -18.44 10.93
C ALA A 56 -1.63 -17.84 10.34
N SER A 57 -1.37 -16.57 10.60
CA SER A 57 -0.13 -15.88 10.21
C SER A 57 0.94 -16.06 11.29
N GLN A 58 2.19 -16.16 10.84
CA GLN A 58 3.34 -16.21 11.74
C GLN A 58 3.90 -14.81 11.96
N GLU A 59 3.91 -14.37 13.21
CA GLU A 59 4.47 -13.09 13.59
C GLU A 59 5.99 -13.13 13.59
N VAL A 60 6.62 -12.16 12.94
CA VAL A 60 8.08 -11.98 12.89
C VAL A 60 8.39 -10.62 13.50
N LEU A 61 9.06 -10.64 14.65
CA LEU A 61 9.49 -9.40 15.32
C LEU A 61 10.81 -8.92 14.73
N SER A 62 10.86 -7.64 14.32
CA SER A 62 12.12 -7.03 13.92
C SER A 62 13.10 -7.01 15.11
N ALA A 63 14.38 -7.28 14.84
CA ALA A 63 15.39 -7.20 15.86
C ALA A 63 15.55 -5.76 16.38
N PRO A 64 15.86 -5.56 17.67
CA PRO A 64 16.10 -4.24 18.20
C PRO A 64 17.22 -3.52 17.43
N ARG A 65 17.02 -2.24 17.14
CA ARG A 65 17.99 -1.39 16.42
C ARG A 65 18.39 -1.90 15.03
N SER A 66 17.48 -2.61 14.35
CA SER A 66 17.74 -3.20 13.03
C SER A 66 16.83 -2.59 11.95
N PRO A 67 16.98 -1.29 11.61
CA PRO A 67 16.12 -0.60 10.65
C PRO A 67 16.17 -1.24 9.25
N TRP A 68 17.26 -1.87 8.86
CA TRP A 68 17.40 -2.55 7.57
C TRP A 68 16.39 -3.69 7.36
N GLN A 69 15.86 -4.30 8.43
CA GLN A 69 14.80 -5.32 8.32
C GLN A 69 13.48 -4.75 7.81
N ARG A 70 13.29 -3.44 7.93
CA ARG A 70 12.12 -2.70 7.44
C ARG A 70 12.40 -1.85 6.20
N ALA A 71 13.59 -1.97 5.62
CA ALA A 71 14.05 -1.13 4.52
C ALA A 71 13.08 -1.09 3.33
N TYR A 72 12.39 -2.21 3.03
CA TYR A 72 11.38 -2.24 1.97
C TYR A 72 10.15 -1.41 2.30
N ILE A 73 9.63 -1.52 3.51
CA ILE A 73 8.46 -0.75 3.98
C ILE A 73 8.79 0.74 3.99
N GLU A 74 9.94 1.10 4.54
CA GLU A 74 10.40 2.48 4.58
C GLU A 74 10.64 3.08 3.19
N ARG A 75 11.11 2.26 2.26
CA ARG A 75 11.23 2.66 0.85
C ARG A 75 9.87 2.95 0.24
N VAL A 76 8.86 2.09 0.45
CA VAL A 76 7.51 2.30 -0.07
C VAL A 76 6.88 3.56 0.53
N ILE A 77 6.96 3.73 1.86
CA ILE A 77 6.47 4.94 2.54
C ILE A 77 7.17 6.19 2.00
N GLY A 78 8.50 6.14 1.87
CA GLY A 78 9.27 7.25 1.32
C GLY A 78 8.93 7.56 -0.14
N THR A 79 8.60 6.54 -0.94
CA THR A 79 8.14 6.71 -2.33
C THR A 79 6.77 7.37 -2.37
N ILE A 80 5.80 6.89 -1.58
CA ILE A 80 4.46 7.50 -1.47
C ILE A 80 4.58 8.97 -1.08
N ARG A 81 5.42 9.27 -0.09
CA ARG A 81 5.62 10.64 0.36
C ARG A 81 6.18 11.51 -0.77
N ARG A 82 7.34 11.16 -1.33
CA ARG A 82 8.06 11.99 -2.32
C ARG A 82 7.35 12.07 -3.67
N GLU A 83 6.70 10.99 -4.11
CA GLU A 83 6.10 10.92 -5.45
C GLU A 83 4.60 11.26 -5.46
N CYS A 84 3.96 11.38 -4.28
CA CYS A 84 2.54 11.69 -4.18
C CYS A 84 2.27 12.79 -3.15
N LEU A 85 2.49 12.53 -1.85
CA LEU A 85 1.99 13.39 -0.79
C LEU A 85 2.66 14.78 -0.73
N ASP A 86 3.93 14.88 -1.09
CA ASP A 86 4.65 16.17 -1.12
C ASP A 86 4.15 17.10 -2.26
N HIS A 87 3.30 16.60 -3.16
CA HIS A 87 2.78 17.32 -4.33
C HIS A 87 1.28 17.61 -4.28
N VAL A 88 0.59 17.23 -3.20
CA VAL A 88 -0.86 17.39 -3.09
C VAL A 88 -1.24 18.09 -1.79
N ILE A 89 -2.32 18.83 -1.81
CA ILE A 89 -2.93 19.40 -0.61
C ILE A 89 -4.03 18.45 -0.15
N VAL A 90 -3.88 17.92 1.06
CA VAL A 90 -4.85 17.02 1.68
C VAL A 90 -5.79 17.83 2.55
N PHE A 91 -7.07 17.91 2.17
CA PHE A 91 -8.08 18.67 2.92
C PHE A 91 -8.75 17.84 4.03
N ASN A 92 -8.89 16.54 3.83
CA ASN A 92 -9.54 15.62 4.76
C ASN A 92 -9.11 14.16 4.49
N GLU A 93 -9.53 13.26 5.37
CA GLU A 93 -9.23 11.83 5.28
C GLU A 93 -9.70 11.21 3.96
N ALA A 94 -10.92 11.53 3.51
CA ALA A 94 -11.44 11.00 2.25
C ALA A 94 -10.61 11.43 1.04
N SER A 95 -10.08 12.66 1.05
CA SER A 95 -9.18 13.13 -0.02
C SER A 95 -7.83 12.42 0.02
N LEU A 96 -7.28 12.19 1.22
CA LEU A 96 -6.05 11.42 1.41
C LEU A 96 -6.22 9.98 0.90
N TYR A 97 -7.30 9.32 1.29
CA TYR A 97 -7.59 7.96 0.87
C TYR A 97 -7.69 7.82 -0.66
N ARG A 98 -8.41 8.74 -1.32
CA ARG A 98 -8.51 8.75 -2.79
C ARG A 98 -7.14 8.91 -3.46
N GLN A 99 -6.31 9.82 -2.95
CA GLN A 99 -4.96 10.04 -3.49
C GLN A 99 -4.06 8.80 -3.31
N LEU A 100 -4.06 8.23 -2.11
CA LEU A 100 -3.28 7.02 -1.84
C LEU A 100 -3.76 5.84 -2.70
N LYS A 101 -5.07 5.63 -2.83
CA LYS A 101 -5.64 4.58 -3.69
C LYS A 101 -5.24 4.77 -5.15
N SER A 102 -5.31 5.99 -5.66
CA SER A 102 -4.89 6.31 -7.03
C SER A 102 -3.38 6.08 -7.22
N PHE A 103 -2.57 6.47 -6.24
CA PHE A 103 -1.13 6.27 -6.28
C PHE A 103 -0.75 4.79 -6.22
N VAL A 104 -1.37 4.01 -5.35
CA VAL A 104 -1.13 2.56 -5.25
C VAL A 104 -1.46 1.86 -6.58
N LYS A 105 -2.58 2.23 -7.21
CA LYS A 105 -2.92 1.73 -8.54
C LYS A 105 -1.84 2.07 -9.57
N TYR A 106 -1.42 3.33 -9.65
CA TYR A 106 -0.31 3.75 -10.52
C TYR A 106 0.97 2.97 -10.22
N TYR A 107 1.31 2.79 -8.94
CA TYR A 107 2.51 2.09 -8.50
C TYR A 107 2.56 0.64 -8.99
N HIS A 108 1.42 -0.06 -8.97
CA HIS A 108 1.32 -1.45 -9.39
C HIS A 108 1.21 -1.62 -10.91
N GLU A 109 0.41 -0.78 -11.57
CA GLU A 109 0.03 -0.98 -12.98
C GLU A 109 0.93 -0.21 -13.98
N SER A 110 1.55 0.89 -13.54
CA SER A 110 2.19 1.82 -14.50
C SER A 110 3.61 2.24 -14.12
N ARG A 111 3.93 2.32 -12.82
CA ARG A 111 5.23 2.75 -12.37
C ARG A 111 6.29 1.70 -12.69
N THR A 112 7.32 2.13 -13.44
CA THR A 112 8.41 1.23 -13.81
C THR A 112 9.44 1.09 -12.69
N HIS A 113 9.94 -0.12 -12.49
CA HIS A 113 10.94 -0.46 -11.50
C HIS A 113 12.19 -1.05 -12.17
N LEU A 114 13.36 -0.52 -11.82
CA LEU A 114 14.63 -1.02 -12.38
C LEU A 114 14.86 -2.50 -12.06
N SER A 115 14.49 -2.93 -10.86
CA SER A 115 14.61 -4.32 -10.41
C SER A 115 13.71 -5.30 -11.16
N LEU A 116 12.68 -4.80 -11.84
CA LEU A 116 11.76 -5.58 -12.66
C LEU A 116 12.03 -5.38 -14.17
N GLY A 117 13.25 -5.09 -14.58
CA GLY A 117 13.58 -4.86 -15.98
C GLY A 117 12.86 -3.65 -16.60
N LYS A 118 12.55 -2.64 -15.80
CA LYS A 118 11.74 -1.46 -16.16
C LYS A 118 10.26 -1.77 -16.44
N ASP A 119 9.75 -2.87 -15.91
CA ASP A 119 8.32 -3.16 -15.90
C ASP A 119 7.66 -2.71 -14.58
N SER A 120 6.33 -2.72 -14.55
CA SER A 120 5.53 -2.51 -13.32
C SER A 120 5.37 -3.82 -12.54
N PRO A 121 5.05 -3.78 -11.23
CA PRO A 121 4.77 -4.98 -10.44
C PRO A 121 3.69 -5.87 -11.07
N GLU A 122 2.64 -5.27 -11.61
CA GLU A 122 1.68 -5.96 -12.48
C GLU A 122 2.17 -5.83 -13.92
N SER A 123 2.68 -6.94 -14.46
CA SER A 123 3.23 -6.98 -15.81
C SER A 123 2.23 -6.51 -16.85
N ARG A 124 2.68 -5.66 -17.76
CA ARG A 124 1.86 -5.12 -18.86
C ARG A 124 2.16 -5.84 -20.15
N ALA A 125 1.13 -6.02 -20.98
CA ALA A 125 1.33 -6.46 -22.33
C ALA A 125 2.19 -5.43 -23.11
N VAL A 126 3.19 -5.92 -23.83
CA VAL A 126 3.99 -5.08 -24.72
C VAL A 126 3.11 -4.65 -25.89
N GLN A 127 2.96 -3.36 -26.07
CA GLN A 127 2.21 -2.78 -27.19
C GLN A 127 3.16 -2.54 -28.37
N PRO A 128 3.02 -3.27 -29.49
CA PRO A 128 3.89 -3.08 -30.64
C PRO A 128 3.61 -1.75 -31.34
N PRO A 129 4.60 -1.19 -32.09
CA PRO A 129 4.44 0.07 -32.79
C PRO A 129 3.28 0.10 -33.80
N ALA A 130 2.82 -1.07 -34.23
CA ALA A 130 1.67 -1.22 -35.12
C ALA A 130 0.33 -0.78 -34.52
N PHE A 131 0.24 -0.64 -33.18
CA PHE A 131 -0.98 -0.18 -32.52
C PHE A 131 -1.21 1.32 -32.64
N GLY A 132 -0.22 2.07 -33.11
CA GLY A 132 -0.39 3.46 -33.41
C GLY A 132 0.49 4.41 -32.61
N ARG A 133 0.01 5.66 -32.44
CA ARG A 133 0.77 6.71 -31.75
C ARG A 133 0.70 6.54 -30.24
N ILE A 134 1.85 6.62 -29.56
CA ILE A 134 1.93 6.64 -28.11
C ILE A 134 1.22 7.87 -27.56
N VAL A 135 0.25 7.66 -26.67
CA VAL A 135 -0.50 8.71 -25.99
C VAL A 135 -0.14 8.72 -24.50
N ALA A 136 0.10 9.91 -23.94
CA ALA A 136 0.29 10.10 -22.53
C ALA A 136 -1.07 10.14 -21.81
N ILE A 137 -1.25 9.28 -20.82
CA ILE A 137 -2.48 9.20 -20.01
C ILE A 137 -2.17 9.76 -18.62
N PRO A 138 -2.80 10.87 -18.20
CA PRO A 138 -2.61 11.41 -16.86
C PRO A 138 -3.04 10.42 -15.78
N GLN A 139 -2.20 10.25 -14.76
CA GLN A 139 -2.47 9.39 -13.59
C GLN A 139 -2.23 10.17 -12.30
N VAL A 140 -2.84 9.73 -11.20
CA VAL A 140 -2.72 10.36 -9.88
C VAL A 140 -3.03 11.87 -9.94
N GLY A 141 -4.17 12.23 -10.57
CA GLY A 141 -4.55 13.64 -10.73
C GLY A 141 -3.61 14.47 -11.62
N GLY A 142 -2.83 13.83 -12.50
CA GLY A 142 -1.89 14.48 -13.41
C GLY A 142 -0.45 14.58 -12.90
N LEU A 143 -0.17 14.10 -11.69
CA LEU A 143 1.20 14.07 -11.15
C LEU A 143 2.12 13.12 -11.93
N HIS A 144 1.54 12.06 -12.49
CA HIS A 144 2.26 11.06 -13.26
C HIS A 144 1.58 10.84 -14.61
N GLN A 145 2.29 10.20 -15.53
CA GLN A 145 1.77 9.86 -16.85
C GLN A 145 2.05 8.39 -17.16
N GLY A 146 0.99 7.65 -17.45
CA GLY A 146 1.07 6.37 -18.13
C GLY A 146 1.22 6.60 -19.65
N ARG A 147 1.64 5.57 -20.39
CA ARG A 147 1.72 5.58 -21.85
C ARG A 147 0.96 4.39 -22.40
N ALA A 148 0.14 4.63 -23.40
CA ALA A 148 -0.53 3.58 -24.19
C ALA A 148 -0.39 3.92 -25.67
N ALA A 149 -0.38 2.89 -26.52
CA ALA A 149 -0.45 3.01 -27.96
C ALA A 149 -1.87 2.72 -28.44
#